data_193d0801d06cac5805a5b3c232a6f00a
#
_entry.id   193d0801d06cac5805a5b3c232a6f00a
#
_cell.length_a   1.000
_cell.length_b   1.000
_cell.length_c   1.000
_cell.angle_alpha   90.00
_cell.angle_beta   90.00
_cell.angle_gamma   90.00
#
_symmetry.space_group_name_H-M   'P 1'
#
loop_
_entity.id
_entity.type
_entity.pdbx_description
1 polymer ?
#
loop_
_entity_poly.entity_id
_entity_poly.type
_entity_poly.pdbx_seq_one_letter_code
_entity_poly.pdbx_strand_id
1 'polypeptide(L)'
;MKKKVIGLCMALFLLIFLFTPASQAATRFIRMFSGPEGGSWYPLGAAMMQIVENNIKGVSTSNGPGGGVGNCKAIQRGQADLGWTYTHTSFNAFNGKGKFDKKCDKLRHLMSLYPGVFQMAVPRDSDIHSVADLHDKRIVPGKVGFTGTAIAELVLKAYGITFDSIKKEGGTVNFVGYADAAALMKDGHIDCYMAVTSCPQATIIDLNFRPGVRFLGVDEEHMKKIHEMEPGLMPTVIPKTAYKGMTEDVPTVGTVTEIVASADLPDDLAYEIVKTLYAHWDDLKKVKKKAIEDSDPQKALLGVRIPVHPGAMRYYKEKGIKMD
;
A
#
# COMPACT_ATOMS: atom_id res chain seq x y z
N MET A 1 -1.11 76.66 16.60
CA MET A 1 -0.76 75.35 17.17
C MET A 1 -1.76 74.24 16.83
N LYS A 2 -3.08 74.48 16.74
CA LYS A 2 -4.08 73.42 16.46
C LYS A 2 -3.99 72.76 15.06
N LYS A 3 -3.57 73.51 14.00
CA LYS A 3 -3.45 72.98 12.63
C LYS A 3 -2.24 72.02 12.41
N LYS A 4 -1.15 72.11 13.20
CA LYS A 4 0.01 71.24 13.09
C LYS A 4 -0.23 69.89 13.77
N VAL A 5 -1.09 69.81 14.78
CA VAL A 5 -1.41 68.57 15.49
C VAL A 5 -2.31 67.64 14.66
N ILE A 6 -3.26 68.23 13.87
CA ILE A 6 -4.16 67.46 13.01
C ILE A 6 -3.40 66.78 11.86
N GLY A 7 -2.37 67.44 11.28
CA GLY A 7 -1.53 66.86 10.23
C GLY A 7 -0.67 65.69 10.72
N LEU A 8 -0.18 65.74 11.95
CA LEU A 8 0.62 64.67 12.54
C LEU A 8 -0.20 63.43 12.89
N CYS A 9 -1.44 63.60 13.36
CA CYS A 9 -2.36 62.49 13.62
C CYS A 9 -2.85 61.78 12.34
N MET A 10 -3.06 62.52 11.24
CA MET A 10 -3.42 61.91 9.96
C MET A 10 -2.26 61.16 9.31
N ALA A 11 -1.01 61.65 9.46
CA ALA A 11 0.18 60.93 8.97
C ALA A 11 0.45 59.67 9.79
N LEU A 12 0.18 59.66 11.09
CA LEU A 12 0.32 58.45 11.94
C LEU A 12 -0.77 57.38 11.62
N PHE A 13 -1.95 57.81 11.25
CA PHE A 13 -3.04 56.88 10.85
C PHE A 13 -2.81 56.22 9.47
N LEU A 14 -2.13 56.92 8.53
CA LEU A 14 -1.75 56.33 7.25
C LEU A 14 -0.60 55.30 7.31
N LEU A 15 0.28 55.40 8.33
CA LEU A 15 1.39 54.45 8.53
C LEU A 15 0.93 53.13 9.14
N ILE A 16 -0.21 53.09 9.85
CA ILE A 16 -0.72 51.85 10.49
C ILE A 16 -1.38 50.90 9.47
N PHE A 17 -1.79 51.39 8.30
CA PHE A 17 -2.44 50.58 7.27
C PHE A 17 -1.49 49.83 6.33
N LEU A 18 -0.15 50.00 6.46
CA LEU A 18 0.84 49.29 5.61
C LEU A 18 1.43 48.04 6.24
N PHE A 19 1.09 47.73 7.48
CA PHE A 19 1.40 46.43 8.10
C PHE A 19 0.18 45.51 8.02
N THR A 20 -0.22 45.12 6.81
CA THR A 20 -0.97 43.86 6.67
C THR A 20 -0.01 42.74 7.06
N PRO A 21 -0.22 42.01 8.18
CA PRO A 21 0.57 40.82 8.43
C PRO A 21 0.40 39.91 7.21
N ALA A 22 1.48 39.64 6.51
CA ALA A 22 1.47 38.58 5.50
C ALA A 22 0.93 37.36 6.25
N SER A 23 -0.31 36.97 5.95
CA SER A 23 -0.89 35.74 6.47
C SER A 23 0.05 34.61 6.05
N GLN A 24 0.89 34.20 6.97
CA GLN A 24 1.73 33.03 6.80
C GLN A 24 0.74 31.89 6.66
N ALA A 25 0.49 31.44 5.42
CA ALA A 25 -0.40 30.33 5.16
C ALA A 25 0.04 29.17 6.07
N ALA A 26 -0.86 28.73 6.94
CA ALA A 26 -0.56 27.67 7.89
C ALA A 26 -0.07 26.44 7.10
N THR A 27 1.11 25.93 7.45
CA THR A 27 1.67 24.73 6.83
C THR A 27 0.70 23.58 7.04
N ARG A 28 0.22 22.96 5.94
CA ARG A 28 -0.63 21.77 5.99
C ARG A 28 0.24 20.52 6.19
N PHE A 29 -0.01 19.81 7.25
CA PHE A 29 0.68 18.55 7.53
C PHE A 29 -0.09 17.38 6.91
N ILE A 30 0.60 16.55 6.10
CA ILE A 30 0.05 15.37 5.40
C ILE A 30 0.71 14.11 5.96
N ARG A 31 -0.09 13.21 6.48
CA ARG A 31 0.36 11.92 7.03
C ARG A 31 0.03 10.80 6.06
N MET A 32 1.04 10.08 5.65
CA MET A 32 0.89 8.85 4.88
C MET A 32 1.24 7.63 5.74
N PHE A 33 0.42 6.59 5.68
CA PHE A 33 0.82 5.24 6.10
C PHE A 33 1.00 4.37 4.87
N SER A 34 2.22 3.87 4.68
CA SER A 34 2.58 3.06 3.51
C SER A 34 2.58 1.56 3.83
N GLY A 35 3.72 0.94 3.94
CA GLY A 35 3.84 -0.50 4.13
C GLY A 35 4.86 -0.87 5.18
N PRO A 36 5.05 -2.18 5.38
CA PRO A 36 6.07 -2.66 6.30
C PRO A 36 7.47 -2.44 5.75
N GLU A 37 8.43 -2.33 6.64
CA GLU A 37 9.86 -2.44 6.30
C GLU A 37 10.12 -3.79 5.60
N GLY A 38 11.04 -3.81 4.62
CA GLY A 38 11.29 -4.97 3.76
C GLY A 38 10.31 -5.12 2.59
N GLY A 39 9.20 -4.36 2.56
CA GLY A 39 8.27 -4.24 1.43
C GLY A 39 8.63 -3.12 0.46
N SER A 40 7.90 -3.03 -0.66
CA SER A 40 8.10 -1.98 -1.66
C SER A 40 7.43 -0.67 -1.29
N TRP A 41 6.34 -0.70 -0.53
CA TRP A 41 5.53 0.47 -0.20
C TRP A 41 6.25 1.47 0.70
N TYR A 42 7.04 0.98 1.68
CA TYR A 42 7.69 1.87 2.65
C TYR A 42 8.68 2.85 1.99
N PRO A 43 9.67 2.40 1.20
CA PRO A 43 10.59 3.30 0.51
C PRO A 43 9.91 4.16 -0.56
N LEU A 44 8.92 3.63 -1.29
CA LEU A 44 8.17 4.42 -2.27
C LEU A 44 7.30 5.49 -1.60
N GLY A 45 6.61 5.16 -0.51
CA GLY A 45 5.82 6.12 0.25
C GLY A 45 6.67 7.24 0.82
N ALA A 46 7.87 6.92 1.34
CA ALA A 46 8.82 7.93 1.81
C ALA A 46 9.27 8.86 0.67
N ALA A 47 9.62 8.31 -0.49
CA ALA A 47 10.01 9.10 -1.66
C ALA A 47 8.87 9.98 -2.18
N MET A 48 7.64 9.45 -2.26
CA MET A 48 6.46 10.23 -2.66
C MET A 48 6.21 11.41 -1.72
N MET A 49 6.30 11.19 -0.41
CA MET A 49 6.10 12.25 0.56
C MET A 49 7.20 13.30 0.48
N GLN A 50 8.45 12.91 0.28
CA GLN A 50 9.57 13.83 0.07
C GLN A 50 9.38 14.67 -1.21
N ILE A 51 8.90 14.06 -2.30
CA ILE A 51 8.59 14.77 -3.55
C ILE A 51 7.47 15.79 -3.32
N VAL A 52 6.40 15.40 -2.62
CA VAL A 52 5.28 16.29 -2.29
C VAL A 52 5.75 17.48 -1.46
N GLU A 53 6.52 17.25 -0.41
CA GLU A 53 7.04 18.29 0.49
C GLU A 53 7.95 19.29 -0.23
N ASN A 54 8.82 18.78 -1.10
CA ASN A 54 9.79 19.61 -1.84
C ASN A 54 9.13 20.48 -2.92
N ASN A 55 7.97 20.07 -3.45
CA ASN A 55 7.38 20.72 -4.64
C ASN A 55 6.06 21.44 -4.36
N ILE A 56 5.38 21.19 -3.24
CA ILE A 56 4.12 21.87 -2.90
C ILE A 56 4.36 22.82 -1.72
N LYS A 57 4.29 24.13 -2.00
CA LYS A 57 4.50 25.16 -0.98
C LYS A 57 3.47 25.06 0.15
N GLY A 58 3.94 25.23 1.38
CA GLY A 58 3.07 25.23 2.55
C GLY A 58 2.58 23.81 2.95
N VAL A 59 3.22 22.77 2.44
CA VAL A 59 2.96 21.38 2.83
C VAL A 59 4.19 20.82 3.55
N SER A 60 3.98 20.12 4.64
CA SER A 60 4.96 19.24 5.28
C SER A 60 4.38 17.84 5.39
N THR A 61 5.24 16.82 5.38
CA THR A 61 4.78 15.45 5.24
C THR A 61 5.41 14.49 6.24
N SER A 62 4.77 13.37 6.44
CA SER A 62 5.38 12.20 7.09
C SER A 62 4.94 10.91 6.39
N ASN A 63 5.84 9.91 6.42
CA ASN A 63 5.53 8.55 6.02
C ASN A 63 5.77 7.61 7.19
N GLY A 64 4.76 6.82 7.54
CA GLY A 64 4.83 5.81 8.59
C GLY A 64 4.68 4.38 8.05
N PRO A 65 5.18 3.38 8.81
CA PRO A 65 4.93 1.99 8.49
C PRO A 65 3.43 1.66 8.63
N GLY A 66 2.94 0.73 7.81
CA GLY A 66 1.53 0.37 7.81
C GLY A 66 1.25 -0.96 7.13
N GLY A 67 -0.01 -1.14 6.77
CA GLY A 67 -0.50 -2.29 6.01
C GLY A 67 -1.92 -2.00 5.51
N GLY A 68 -2.28 -2.51 4.34
CA GLY A 68 -3.46 -2.08 3.60
C GLY A 68 -4.75 -2.00 4.41
N VAL A 69 -5.06 -3.02 5.21
CA VAL A 69 -6.25 -3.04 6.09
C VAL A 69 -6.13 -1.97 7.20
N GLY A 70 -4.96 -1.87 7.83
CA GLY A 70 -4.70 -0.89 8.90
C GLY A 70 -4.77 0.54 8.38
N ASN A 71 -4.23 0.81 7.20
CA ASN A 71 -4.21 2.13 6.57
C ASN A 71 -5.63 2.63 6.26
N CYS A 72 -6.51 1.76 5.72
CA CYS A 72 -7.91 2.10 5.49
C CYS A 72 -8.61 2.49 6.81
N LYS A 73 -8.37 1.73 7.89
CA LYS A 73 -8.92 2.04 9.22
C LYS A 73 -8.34 3.35 9.79
N ALA A 74 -7.06 3.64 9.55
CA ALA A 74 -6.39 4.86 10.00
C ALA A 74 -6.97 6.11 9.30
N ILE A 75 -7.19 6.06 7.98
CA ILE A 75 -7.86 7.14 7.24
C ILE A 75 -9.27 7.38 7.77
N GLN A 76 -10.05 6.32 7.97
CA GLN A 76 -11.42 6.45 8.52
C GLN A 76 -11.45 7.15 9.89
N ARG A 77 -10.39 6.96 10.70
CA ARG A 77 -10.24 7.58 12.03
C ARG A 77 -9.60 8.97 12.01
N GLY A 78 -9.22 9.50 10.83
CA GLY A 78 -8.49 10.76 10.72
C GLY A 78 -7.04 10.71 11.21
N GLN A 79 -6.47 9.51 11.33
CA GLN A 79 -5.09 9.30 11.77
C GLN A 79 -4.08 9.38 10.61
N ALA A 80 -4.56 9.26 9.36
CA ALA A 80 -3.79 9.43 8.14
C ALA A 80 -4.62 10.20 7.10
N ASP A 81 -3.92 10.96 6.25
CA ASP A 81 -4.50 11.68 5.12
C ASP A 81 -4.40 10.85 3.83
N LEU A 82 -3.32 10.06 3.70
CA LEU A 82 -3.05 9.16 2.60
C LEU A 82 -2.69 7.76 3.13
N GLY A 83 -2.97 6.74 2.32
CA GLY A 83 -2.61 5.37 2.68
C GLY A 83 -2.41 4.47 1.48
N TRP A 84 -1.48 3.53 1.61
CA TRP A 84 -1.29 2.46 0.64
C TRP A 84 -2.19 1.29 0.97
N THR A 85 -2.84 0.75 -0.03
CA THR A 85 -3.70 -0.43 0.09
C THR A 85 -3.74 -1.20 -1.23
N TYR A 86 -4.72 -2.05 -1.39
CA TYR A 86 -5.05 -2.74 -2.63
C TYR A 86 -6.51 -2.51 -2.98
N THR A 87 -6.83 -2.53 -4.27
CA THR A 87 -8.18 -2.20 -4.77
C THR A 87 -9.29 -3.08 -4.19
N HIS A 88 -9.03 -4.39 -3.97
CA HIS A 88 -10.01 -5.26 -3.29
C HIS A 88 -10.16 -4.91 -1.80
N THR A 89 -9.05 -4.50 -1.14
CA THR A 89 -9.07 -4.14 0.29
C THR A 89 -9.82 -2.83 0.51
N SER A 90 -9.59 -1.80 -0.32
CA SER A 90 -10.32 -0.53 -0.25
C SER A 90 -11.82 -0.72 -0.53
N PHE A 91 -12.16 -1.58 -1.49
CA PHE A 91 -13.56 -1.96 -1.76
C PHE A 91 -14.21 -2.62 -0.55
N ASN A 92 -13.55 -3.58 0.07
CA ASN A 92 -14.05 -4.24 1.27
C ASN A 92 -14.17 -3.26 2.44
N ALA A 93 -13.20 -2.37 2.62
CA ALA A 93 -13.24 -1.32 3.64
C ALA A 93 -14.42 -0.37 3.43
N PHE A 94 -14.59 0.13 2.22
CA PHE A 94 -15.67 1.07 1.88
C PHE A 94 -17.06 0.47 2.11
N ASN A 95 -17.21 -0.84 1.88
CA ASN A 95 -18.47 -1.57 2.03
C ASN A 95 -18.65 -2.24 3.40
N GLY A 96 -17.66 -2.19 4.31
CA GLY A 96 -17.72 -2.86 5.63
C GLY A 96 -17.74 -4.38 5.51
N LYS A 97 -16.86 -4.95 4.64
CA LYS A 97 -16.76 -6.38 4.38
C LYS A 97 -15.39 -6.94 4.82
N GLY A 98 -15.28 -8.27 4.89
CA GLY A 98 -14.05 -8.98 5.21
C GLY A 98 -13.49 -8.60 6.58
N LYS A 99 -12.34 -7.93 6.64
CA LYS A 99 -11.68 -7.49 7.88
C LYS A 99 -12.22 -6.16 8.46
N PHE A 100 -13.36 -5.68 7.95
CA PHE A 100 -13.98 -4.42 8.35
C PHE A 100 -15.38 -4.61 8.87
N ASP A 101 -15.56 -4.38 10.19
CA ASP A 101 -16.86 -4.48 10.87
C ASP A 101 -17.78 -3.28 10.58
N LYS A 102 -17.19 -2.16 10.08
CA LYS A 102 -17.89 -0.92 9.73
C LYS A 102 -17.33 -0.38 8.42
N LYS A 103 -18.17 0.34 7.69
CA LYS A 103 -17.77 1.03 6.46
C LYS A 103 -16.69 2.08 6.75
N CYS A 104 -15.72 2.14 5.85
CA CYS A 104 -14.72 3.21 5.79
C CYS A 104 -15.10 4.16 4.64
N ASP A 105 -16.17 4.92 4.81
CA ASP A 105 -16.78 5.79 3.78
C ASP A 105 -15.99 7.07 3.47
N LYS A 106 -14.99 7.41 4.31
CA LYS A 106 -14.03 8.47 4.04
C LYS A 106 -12.96 8.12 3.01
N LEU A 107 -12.86 6.87 2.58
CA LEU A 107 -11.87 6.47 1.59
C LEU A 107 -12.19 7.03 0.20
N ARG A 108 -11.17 7.59 -0.46
CA ARG A 108 -11.22 7.99 -1.87
C ARG A 108 -10.00 7.42 -2.58
N HIS A 109 -10.24 6.85 -3.74
CA HIS A 109 -9.16 6.41 -4.62
C HIS A 109 -8.32 7.61 -5.06
N LEU A 110 -7.01 7.52 -4.95
CA LEU A 110 -6.09 8.54 -5.44
C LEU A 110 -5.38 8.08 -6.71
N MET A 111 -4.73 6.92 -6.70
CA MET A 111 -4.08 6.32 -7.89
C MET A 111 -3.87 4.81 -7.75
N SER A 112 -3.99 4.08 -8.86
CA SER A 112 -3.52 2.70 -8.98
C SER A 112 -2.06 2.67 -9.45
N LEU A 113 -1.33 1.65 -8.98
CA LEU A 113 0.08 1.43 -9.28
C LEU A 113 0.28 0.00 -9.84
N TYR A 114 1.35 -0.64 -9.46
CA TYR A 114 1.75 -1.97 -9.92
C TYR A 114 0.93 -3.10 -9.31
N PRO A 115 0.93 -4.30 -9.94
CA PRO A 115 0.33 -5.48 -9.37
C PRO A 115 0.96 -5.89 -8.03
N GLY A 116 0.12 -6.25 -7.07
CA GLY A 116 0.53 -6.98 -5.87
C GLY A 116 0.40 -8.48 -6.11
N VAL A 117 1.48 -9.22 -5.93
CA VAL A 117 1.53 -10.68 -6.12
C VAL A 117 1.65 -11.36 -4.77
N PHE A 118 0.76 -12.30 -4.46
CA PHE A 118 0.87 -13.10 -3.25
C PHE A 118 1.94 -14.17 -3.43
N GLN A 119 2.84 -14.28 -2.48
CA GLN A 119 4.00 -15.15 -2.57
C GLN A 119 4.11 -15.96 -1.28
N MET A 120 4.15 -17.28 -1.42
CA MET A 120 4.37 -18.24 -0.33
C MET A 120 5.71 -18.92 -0.56
N ALA A 121 6.73 -18.52 0.22
CA ALA A 121 8.08 -19.05 0.12
C ALA A 121 8.35 -20.05 1.24
N VAL A 122 8.88 -21.20 0.88
CA VAL A 122 9.33 -22.26 1.79
C VAL A 122 10.81 -22.58 1.54
N PRO A 123 11.57 -23.09 2.52
CA PRO A 123 12.94 -23.53 2.27
C PRO A 123 12.99 -24.51 1.09
N ARG A 124 14.00 -24.36 0.21
CA ARG A 124 14.08 -25.12 -1.04
C ARG A 124 14.12 -26.63 -0.81
N ASP A 125 14.81 -27.05 0.24
CA ASP A 125 15.03 -28.47 0.56
C ASP A 125 13.99 -29.02 1.57
N SER A 126 12.91 -28.25 1.86
CA SER A 126 11.82 -28.72 2.71
C SER A 126 10.96 -29.78 2.00
N ASP A 127 10.19 -30.54 2.77
CA ASP A 127 9.19 -31.50 2.32
C ASP A 127 7.81 -30.88 2.00
N ILE A 128 7.69 -29.56 2.08
CA ILE A 128 6.43 -28.82 1.85
C ILE A 128 6.27 -28.54 0.35
N HIS A 129 5.43 -29.26 -0.38
CA HIS A 129 5.28 -29.19 -1.82
C HIS A 129 4.02 -28.46 -2.29
N SER A 130 3.02 -28.33 -1.42
CA SER A 130 1.73 -27.72 -1.71
C SER A 130 1.24 -26.86 -0.55
N VAL A 131 0.20 -26.05 -0.79
CA VAL A 131 -0.47 -25.29 0.29
C VAL A 131 -1.11 -26.24 1.31
N ALA A 132 -1.56 -27.41 0.89
CA ALA A 132 -2.16 -28.42 1.78
C ALA A 132 -1.18 -28.91 2.86
N ASP A 133 0.12 -28.96 2.56
CA ASP A 133 1.15 -29.40 3.51
C ASP A 133 1.40 -28.40 4.66
N LEU A 134 0.75 -27.22 4.62
CA LEU A 134 0.92 -26.18 5.64
C LEU A 134 0.09 -26.41 6.91
N HIS A 135 -0.72 -27.46 6.99
CA HIS A 135 -1.70 -27.69 8.04
C HIS A 135 -1.10 -27.82 9.46
N ASP A 136 0.16 -28.25 9.58
CA ASP A 136 0.89 -28.45 10.84
C ASP A 136 2.22 -27.63 10.91
N LYS A 137 2.45 -26.72 9.97
CA LYS A 137 3.73 -26.00 9.81
C LYS A 137 3.76 -24.68 10.59
N ARG A 138 4.97 -24.14 10.76
CA ARG A 138 5.24 -22.85 11.38
C ARG A 138 5.18 -21.77 10.29
N ILE A 139 4.12 -20.99 10.25
CA ILE A 139 3.90 -20.01 9.18
C ILE A 139 3.94 -18.57 9.69
N VAL A 140 4.35 -17.64 8.80
CA VAL A 140 4.24 -16.20 9.02
C VAL A 140 3.46 -15.57 7.86
N PRO A 141 2.16 -15.23 8.07
CA PRO A 141 1.33 -14.60 7.06
C PRO A 141 1.50 -13.06 6.99
N GLY A 142 2.36 -12.48 7.83
CA GLY A 142 2.52 -11.04 8.05
C GLY A 142 1.85 -10.57 9.34
N LYS A 143 1.96 -9.26 9.65
CA LYS A 143 1.31 -8.65 10.83
C LYS A 143 -0.21 -8.59 10.67
N VAL A 144 -0.91 -8.61 11.79
CA VAL A 144 -2.33 -8.25 11.83
C VAL A 144 -2.51 -6.83 11.28
N GLY A 145 -3.46 -6.65 10.35
CA GLY A 145 -3.66 -5.38 9.65
C GLY A 145 -2.94 -5.28 8.30
N PHE A 146 -2.09 -6.26 7.95
CA PHE A 146 -1.58 -6.37 6.58
C PHE A 146 -2.63 -7.02 5.68
N THR A 147 -2.70 -6.56 4.43
CA THR A 147 -3.52 -7.23 3.41
C THR A 147 -2.99 -8.64 3.13
N GLY A 148 -1.67 -8.85 3.18
CA GLY A 148 -1.06 -10.16 3.01
C GLY A 148 -1.60 -11.20 3.99
N THR A 149 -1.81 -10.82 5.25
CA THR A 149 -2.40 -11.70 6.27
C THR A 149 -3.84 -12.08 5.91
N ALA A 150 -4.64 -11.14 5.41
CA ALA A 150 -6.00 -11.42 4.97
C ALA A 150 -6.06 -12.33 3.72
N ILE A 151 -5.14 -12.14 2.77
CA ILE A 151 -5.03 -13.02 1.59
C ILE A 151 -4.55 -14.41 2.00
N ALA A 152 -3.54 -14.51 2.88
CA ALA A 152 -3.08 -15.80 3.40
C ALA A 152 -4.22 -16.60 4.04
N GLU A 153 -5.06 -15.95 4.84
CA GLU A 153 -6.23 -16.58 5.47
C GLU A 153 -7.24 -17.07 4.41
N LEU A 154 -7.50 -16.32 3.35
CA LEU A 154 -8.37 -16.71 2.25
C LEU A 154 -7.80 -17.89 1.46
N VAL A 155 -6.51 -17.86 1.13
CA VAL A 155 -5.84 -18.93 0.41
C VAL A 155 -5.86 -20.21 1.24
N LEU A 156 -5.44 -20.17 2.50
CA LEU A 156 -5.46 -21.32 3.39
C LEU A 156 -6.89 -21.89 3.55
N LYS A 157 -7.89 -21.00 3.71
CA LYS A 157 -9.30 -21.40 3.81
C LYS A 157 -9.79 -22.15 2.57
N ALA A 158 -9.35 -21.79 1.38
CA ALA A 158 -9.69 -22.52 0.15
C ALA A 158 -9.23 -23.99 0.20
N TYR A 159 -8.09 -24.27 0.87
CA TYR A 159 -7.56 -25.60 1.13
C TYR A 159 -8.11 -26.25 2.40
N GLY A 160 -9.13 -25.67 3.05
CA GLY A 160 -9.69 -26.20 4.29
C GLY A 160 -8.86 -25.94 5.54
N ILE A 161 -7.81 -25.13 5.45
CA ILE A 161 -6.88 -24.81 6.52
C ILE A 161 -7.25 -23.46 7.15
N THR A 162 -7.16 -23.37 8.48
CA THR A 162 -7.32 -22.13 9.23
C THR A 162 -6.13 -21.90 10.15
N PHE A 163 -5.90 -20.66 10.58
CA PHE A 163 -4.86 -20.38 11.57
C PHE A 163 -5.05 -21.16 12.88
N ASP A 164 -6.31 -21.45 13.24
CA ASP A 164 -6.61 -22.23 14.44
C ASP A 164 -6.41 -23.73 14.22
N SER A 165 -6.72 -24.27 13.02
CA SER A 165 -6.42 -25.68 12.72
C SER A 165 -4.92 -25.94 12.71
N ILE A 166 -4.11 -25.04 12.12
CA ILE A 166 -2.64 -25.14 12.16
C ILE A 166 -2.13 -25.30 13.60
N LYS A 167 -2.60 -24.45 14.52
CA LYS A 167 -2.20 -24.52 15.94
C LYS A 167 -2.65 -25.81 16.61
N LYS A 168 -3.85 -26.30 16.31
CA LYS A 168 -4.38 -27.55 16.86
C LYS A 168 -3.61 -28.77 16.38
N GLU A 169 -3.04 -28.71 15.19
CA GLU A 169 -2.26 -29.78 14.58
C GLU A 169 -0.75 -29.69 14.89
N GLY A 170 -0.36 -28.76 15.79
CA GLY A 170 1.03 -28.66 16.29
C GLY A 170 1.88 -27.59 15.60
N GLY A 171 1.37 -26.92 14.57
CA GLY A 171 2.03 -25.80 13.92
C GLY A 171 1.94 -24.49 14.71
N THR A 172 2.53 -23.43 14.14
CA THR A 172 2.45 -22.07 14.71
C THR A 172 2.10 -21.03 13.67
N VAL A 173 1.42 -19.97 14.08
CA VAL A 173 1.13 -18.80 13.26
C VAL A 173 1.67 -17.57 13.96
N ASN A 174 2.73 -16.98 13.41
CA ASN A 174 3.41 -15.82 13.95
C ASN A 174 3.07 -14.56 13.15
N PHE A 175 2.57 -13.51 13.80
CA PHE A 175 2.15 -12.27 13.16
C PHE A 175 3.23 -11.20 13.29
N VAL A 176 4.30 -11.30 12.49
CA VAL A 176 5.44 -10.36 12.47
C VAL A 176 5.60 -9.70 11.10
N GLY A 177 6.46 -8.67 11.02
CA GLY A 177 6.77 -7.98 9.77
C GLY A 177 7.60 -8.81 8.81
N TYR A 178 7.71 -8.36 7.55
CA TYR A 178 8.42 -9.09 6.51
C TYR A 178 9.93 -9.27 6.81
N ALA A 179 10.57 -8.25 7.38
CA ALA A 179 11.98 -8.33 7.76
C ALA A 179 12.20 -9.34 8.90
N ASP A 180 11.35 -9.29 9.93
CA ASP A 180 11.41 -10.22 11.07
C ASP A 180 11.12 -11.66 10.61
N ALA A 181 10.11 -11.83 9.74
CA ALA A 181 9.78 -13.15 9.17
C ALA A 181 10.94 -13.74 8.37
N ALA A 182 11.68 -12.91 7.63
CA ALA A 182 12.88 -13.37 6.92
C ALA A 182 13.99 -13.79 7.88
N ALA A 183 14.21 -13.06 8.96
CA ALA A 183 15.16 -13.46 10.00
C ALA A 183 14.76 -14.83 10.60
N LEU A 184 13.50 -14.99 11.00
CA LEU A 184 12.98 -16.25 11.52
C LEU A 184 13.17 -17.44 10.54
N MET A 185 13.00 -17.22 9.23
CA MET A 185 13.23 -18.27 8.23
C MET A 185 14.71 -18.63 8.11
N LYS A 186 15.61 -17.63 8.11
CA LYS A 186 17.05 -17.86 8.08
C LYS A 186 17.56 -18.65 9.27
N ASP A 187 16.94 -18.44 10.43
CA ASP A 187 17.25 -19.12 11.68
C ASP A 187 16.52 -20.46 11.84
N GLY A 188 15.72 -20.86 10.85
CA GLY A 188 14.98 -22.14 10.86
C GLY A 188 13.80 -22.17 11.84
N HIS A 189 13.28 -21.00 12.24
CA HIS A 189 12.17 -20.89 13.18
C HIS A 189 10.79 -20.88 12.51
N ILE A 190 10.73 -20.72 11.19
CA ILE A 190 9.50 -20.83 10.40
C ILE A 190 9.72 -21.66 9.13
N ASP A 191 8.64 -22.27 8.66
CA ASP A 191 8.62 -23.14 7.50
C ASP A 191 8.03 -22.46 6.26
N CYS A 192 7.16 -21.44 6.44
CA CYS A 192 6.59 -20.69 5.34
C CYS A 192 6.53 -19.20 5.64
N TYR A 193 7.11 -18.43 4.72
CA TYR A 193 7.03 -16.96 4.65
C TYR A 193 5.95 -16.57 3.63
N MET A 194 5.01 -15.70 4.01
CA MET A 194 3.95 -15.25 3.12
C MET A 194 3.94 -13.72 3.01
N ALA A 195 3.78 -13.21 1.80
CA ALA A 195 3.69 -11.77 1.54
C ALA A 195 2.86 -11.47 0.30
N VAL A 196 2.17 -10.33 0.28
CA VAL A 196 1.66 -9.71 -0.94
C VAL A 196 2.41 -8.41 -1.19
N THR A 197 3.05 -8.30 -2.36
CA THR A 197 3.93 -7.16 -2.68
C THR A 197 4.30 -7.16 -4.16
N SER A 198 5.15 -6.23 -4.60
CA SER A 198 5.78 -6.33 -5.93
C SER A 198 6.57 -7.63 -6.07
N CYS A 199 6.65 -8.13 -7.28
CA CYS A 199 7.48 -9.29 -7.62
C CYS A 199 8.55 -8.86 -8.64
N PRO A 200 9.87 -9.02 -8.32
CA PRO A 200 10.43 -9.60 -7.11
C PRO A 200 10.37 -8.70 -5.86
N GLN A 201 10.42 -9.31 -4.69
CA GLN A 201 10.53 -8.64 -3.39
C GLN A 201 11.94 -8.75 -2.83
N ALA A 202 12.47 -7.66 -2.27
CA ALA A 202 13.85 -7.62 -1.75
C ALA A 202 14.11 -8.66 -0.64
N THR A 203 13.17 -8.82 0.29
CA THR A 203 13.27 -9.81 1.38
C THR A 203 13.32 -11.25 0.85
N ILE A 204 12.53 -11.55 -0.18
CA ILE A 204 12.55 -12.89 -0.80
C ILE A 204 13.82 -13.11 -1.63
N ILE A 205 14.35 -12.06 -2.30
CA ILE A 205 15.66 -12.15 -2.96
C ILE A 205 16.75 -12.56 -1.96
N ASP A 206 16.74 -11.95 -0.77
CA ASP A 206 17.66 -12.26 0.31
C ASP A 206 17.47 -13.70 0.84
N LEU A 207 16.24 -14.13 1.07
CA LEU A 207 15.90 -15.51 1.43
C LEU A 207 16.30 -16.53 0.34
N ASN A 208 16.15 -16.16 -0.93
CA ASN A 208 16.53 -17.02 -2.05
C ASN A 208 18.04 -17.22 -2.15
N PHE A 209 18.83 -16.25 -1.66
CA PHE A 209 20.28 -16.41 -1.50
C PHE A 209 20.62 -17.33 -0.33
N ARG A 210 19.95 -17.17 0.83
CA ARG A 210 20.11 -18.01 2.03
C ARG A 210 18.83 -17.97 2.88
N PRO A 211 18.23 -19.14 3.19
CA PRO A 211 18.68 -20.56 2.98
C PRO A 211 18.49 -21.09 1.56
N GLY A 212 17.87 -20.32 0.66
CA GLY A 212 17.33 -20.77 -0.61
C GLY A 212 15.85 -21.10 -0.44
N VAL A 213 15.01 -20.61 -1.38
CA VAL A 213 13.57 -20.82 -1.30
C VAL A 213 13.00 -21.36 -2.60
N ARG A 214 11.84 -22.00 -2.50
CA ARG A 214 10.91 -22.24 -3.60
C ARG A 214 9.53 -21.75 -3.21
N PHE A 215 8.63 -21.66 -4.20
CA PHE A 215 7.30 -21.08 -4.00
C PHE A 215 6.23 -22.15 -4.09
N LEU A 216 5.20 -22.01 -3.25
CA LEU A 216 3.98 -22.82 -3.34
C LEU A 216 3.00 -22.12 -4.27
N GLY A 217 2.51 -22.86 -5.26
CA GLY A 217 1.48 -22.42 -6.19
C GLY A 217 0.08 -22.64 -5.63
N VAL A 218 -0.87 -21.91 -6.20
CA VAL A 218 -2.31 -22.13 -6.01
C VAL A 218 -2.84 -22.81 -7.27
N ASP A 219 -3.36 -24.01 -7.14
CA ASP A 219 -3.93 -24.76 -8.26
C ASP A 219 -5.27 -24.16 -8.73
N GLU A 220 -5.72 -24.63 -9.91
CA GLU A 220 -6.89 -24.06 -10.59
C GLU A 220 -8.19 -24.24 -9.78
N GLU A 221 -8.36 -25.37 -9.11
CA GLU A 221 -9.56 -25.64 -8.30
C GLU A 221 -9.66 -24.64 -7.14
N HIS A 222 -8.56 -24.48 -6.39
CA HIS A 222 -8.50 -23.57 -5.26
C HIS A 222 -8.52 -22.10 -5.70
N MET A 223 -7.97 -21.78 -6.88
CA MET A 223 -8.08 -20.45 -7.46
C MET A 223 -9.55 -20.05 -7.71
N LYS A 224 -10.38 -20.96 -8.22
CA LYS A 224 -11.83 -20.73 -8.38
C LYS A 224 -12.52 -20.47 -7.04
N LYS A 225 -12.23 -21.28 -6.01
CA LYS A 225 -12.77 -21.10 -4.66
C LYS A 225 -12.38 -19.74 -4.06
N ILE A 226 -11.12 -19.32 -4.25
CA ILE A 226 -10.64 -18.01 -3.77
C ILE A 226 -11.39 -16.88 -4.49
N HIS A 227 -11.56 -16.96 -5.81
CA HIS A 227 -12.27 -15.95 -6.56
C HIS A 227 -13.76 -15.85 -6.19
N GLU A 228 -14.40 -16.97 -5.87
CA GLU A 228 -15.79 -16.98 -5.35
C GLU A 228 -15.89 -16.27 -3.97
N MET A 229 -14.90 -16.49 -3.10
CA MET A 229 -14.85 -15.84 -1.78
C MET A 229 -14.48 -14.35 -1.86
N GLU A 230 -13.59 -13.99 -2.78
CA GLU A 230 -13.07 -12.62 -2.96
C GLU A 230 -12.84 -12.32 -4.46
N PRO A 231 -13.90 -11.85 -5.16
CA PRO A 231 -13.82 -11.56 -6.59
C PRO A 231 -12.84 -10.44 -6.97
N GLY A 232 -12.34 -9.69 -6.00
CA GLY A 232 -11.31 -8.67 -6.20
C GLY A 232 -9.88 -9.22 -6.27
N LEU A 233 -9.68 -10.50 -5.96
CA LEU A 233 -8.41 -11.20 -6.19
C LEU A 233 -8.45 -11.88 -7.55
N MET A 234 -7.37 -11.71 -8.32
CA MET A 234 -7.27 -12.21 -9.69
C MET A 234 -6.17 -13.27 -9.81
N PRO A 235 -6.33 -14.26 -10.70
CA PRO A 235 -5.25 -15.15 -11.05
C PRO A 235 -4.04 -14.37 -11.57
N THR A 236 -2.85 -14.73 -11.10
CA THR A 236 -1.57 -14.19 -11.57
C THR A 236 -0.49 -15.25 -11.41
N VAL A 237 0.76 -14.91 -11.71
CA VAL A 237 1.91 -15.80 -11.52
C VAL A 237 3.06 -15.07 -10.83
N ILE A 238 3.90 -15.82 -10.12
CA ILE A 238 5.26 -15.41 -9.80
C ILE A 238 6.08 -15.79 -11.04
N PRO A 239 6.60 -14.83 -11.84
CA PRO A 239 7.30 -15.15 -13.08
C PRO A 239 8.60 -15.92 -12.78
N LYS A 240 8.94 -16.90 -13.59
CA LYS A 240 10.20 -17.66 -13.49
C LYS A 240 11.46 -16.77 -13.53
N THR A 241 11.33 -15.58 -14.08
CA THR A 241 12.40 -14.59 -14.16
C THR A 241 12.53 -13.73 -12.89
N ALA A 242 11.58 -13.84 -11.94
CA ALA A 242 11.54 -13.00 -10.74
C ALA A 242 12.68 -13.32 -9.76
N TYR A 243 13.00 -14.59 -9.60
CA TYR A 243 14.03 -15.02 -8.65
C TYR A 243 15.00 -16.01 -9.27
N LYS A 244 16.27 -15.88 -8.93
CA LYS A 244 17.33 -16.77 -9.46
C LYS A 244 17.04 -18.22 -9.12
N GLY A 245 17.12 -19.09 -10.13
CA GLY A 245 16.95 -20.54 -9.98
C GLY A 245 15.52 -21.04 -10.13
N MET A 246 14.54 -20.17 -10.37
CA MET A 246 13.21 -20.61 -10.81
C MET A 246 13.27 -21.11 -12.25
N THR A 247 12.55 -22.18 -12.55
CA THR A 247 12.50 -22.82 -13.89
C THR A 247 11.14 -22.64 -14.56
N GLU A 248 10.09 -22.36 -13.76
CA GLU A 248 8.71 -22.23 -14.23
C GLU A 248 8.00 -21.07 -13.53
N ASP A 249 6.93 -20.59 -14.12
CA ASP A 249 6.01 -19.63 -13.51
C ASP A 249 5.18 -20.34 -12.44
N VAL A 250 4.99 -19.70 -11.28
CA VAL A 250 4.20 -20.29 -10.18
C VAL A 250 2.84 -19.60 -10.10
N PRO A 251 1.72 -20.32 -10.34
CA PRO A 251 0.38 -19.75 -10.24
C PRO A 251 0.08 -19.25 -8.83
N THR A 252 -0.52 -18.06 -8.72
CA THR A 252 -0.90 -17.48 -7.43
C THR A 252 -2.02 -16.44 -7.62
N VAL A 253 -2.42 -15.77 -6.53
CA VAL A 253 -3.38 -14.67 -6.56
C VAL A 253 -2.69 -13.31 -6.58
N GLY A 254 -3.30 -12.37 -7.29
CA GLY A 254 -2.85 -11.00 -7.42
C GLY A 254 -3.94 -9.98 -7.15
N THR A 255 -3.52 -8.74 -7.02
CA THR A 255 -4.37 -7.57 -6.82
C THR A 255 -3.65 -6.33 -7.34
N VAL A 256 -4.31 -5.16 -7.37
CA VAL A 256 -3.70 -3.91 -7.82
C VAL A 256 -3.35 -3.05 -6.60
N THR A 257 -2.11 -2.57 -6.55
CA THR A 257 -1.67 -1.61 -5.54
C THR A 257 -2.40 -0.28 -5.75
N GLU A 258 -2.90 0.29 -4.67
CA GLU A 258 -3.69 1.51 -4.66
C GLU A 258 -3.19 2.47 -3.58
N ILE A 259 -3.14 3.75 -3.91
CA ILE A 259 -3.08 4.83 -2.93
C ILE A 259 -4.48 5.38 -2.76
N VAL A 260 -4.93 5.43 -1.51
CA VAL A 260 -6.19 6.04 -1.10
C VAL A 260 -5.93 7.30 -0.31
N ALA A 261 -6.85 8.25 -0.39
CA ALA A 261 -6.86 9.49 0.35
C ALA A 261 -8.08 9.58 1.26
N SER A 262 -7.99 10.42 2.29
CA SER A 262 -9.16 10.85 3.05
C SER A 262 -10.07 11.73 2.20
N ALA A 263 -11.39 11.55 2.31
CA ALA A 263 -12.37 12.47 1.73
C ALA A 263 -12.26 13.91 2.30
N ASP A 264 -11.62 14.06 3.46
CA ASP A 264 -11.37 15.35 4.10
C ASP A 264 -10.10 16.08 3.52
N LEU A 265 -9.36 15.44 2.62
CA LEU A 265 -8.23 16.06 1.92
C LEU A 265 -8.80 17.11 0.92
N PRO A 266 -8.34 18.39 0.92
CA PRO A 266 -8.83 19.39 -0.03
C PRO A 266 -8.59 18.98 -1.48
N ASP A 267 -9.58 19.22 -2.34
CA ASP A 267 -9.54 18.85 -3.76
C ASP A 267 -8.34 19.42 -4.51
N ASP A 268 -8.01 20.71 -4.28
CA ASP A 268 -6.85 21.35 -4.91
C ASP A 268 -5.54 20.70 -4.45
N LEU A 269 -5.44 20.31 -3.19
CA LEU A 269 -4.24 19.65 -2.68
C LEU A 269 -4.11 18.23 -3.24
N ALA A 270 -5.20 17.48 -3.32
CA ALA A 270 -5.20 16.16 -3.94
C ALA A 270 -4.80 16.23 -5.43
N TYR A 271 -5.30 17.23 -6.16
CA TYR A 271 -4.90 17.52 -7.53
C TYR A 271 -3.39 17.80 -7.64
N GLU A 272 -2.85 18.72 -6.83
CA GLU A 272 -1.42 19.05 -6.85
C GLU A 272 -0.54 17.86 -6.42
N ILE A 273 -0.97 17.04 -5.46
CA ILE A 273 -0.25 15.81 -5.07
C ILE A 273 -0.15 14.85 -6.27
N VAL A 274 -1.26 14.53 -6.92
CA VAL A 274 -1.26 13.62 -8.07
C VAL A 274 -0.40 14.18 -9.20
N LYS A 275 -0.60 15.43 -9.58
CA LYS A 275 0.17 16.13 -10.62
C LYS A 275 1.68 16.13 -10.33
N THR A 276 2.06 16.41 -9.09
CA THR A 276 3.48 16.42 -8.66
C THR A 276 4.09 15.03 -8.74
N LEU A 277 3.40 13.99 -8.26
CA LEU A 277 3.91 12.62 -8.33
C LEU A 277 4.09 12.14 -9.78
N TYR A 278 3.17 12.50 -10.68
CA TYR A 278 3.32 12.20 -12.11
C TYR A 278 4.47 12.96 -12.77
N ALA A 279 4.71 14.21 -12.39
CA ALA A 279 5.83 15.00 -12.88
C ALA A 279 7.20 14.42 -12.45
N HIS A 280 7.24 13.69 -11.33
CA HIS A 280 8.43 13.08 -10.75
C HIS A 280 8.44 11.54 -10.85
N TRP A 281 7.74 10.98 -11.86
CA TRP A 281 7.62 9.53 -12.02
C TRP A 281 8.97 8.81 -12.16
N ASP A 282 9.90 9.41 -12.88
CA ASP A 282 11.25 8.86 -13.06
C ASP A 282 12.09 8.87 -11.77
N ASP A 283 11.82 9.78 -10.84
CA ASP A 283 12.48 9.79 -9.52
C ASP A 283 11.98 8.61 -8.67
N LEU A 284 10.70 8.29 -8.72
CA LEU A 284 10.15 7.09 -8.08
C LEU A 284 10.73 5.79 -8.66
N LYS A 285 10.99 5.77 -9.98
CA LYS A 285 11.64 4.65 -10.66
C LYS A 285 13.05 4.37 -10.13
N LYS A 286 13.81 5.41 -9.75
CA LYS A 286 15.14 5.26 -9.12
C LYS A 286 15.05 4.55 -7.75
N VAL A 287 13.92 4.69 -7.03
CA VAL A 287 13.72 4.07 -5.72
C VAL A 287 13.36 2.59 -5.84
N LYS A 288 12.42 2.25 -6.73
CA LYS A 288 11.94 0.87 -6.97
C LYS A 288 11.64 0.68 -8.45
N LYS A 289 12.71 0.45 -9.24
CA LYS A 289 12.66 0.37 -10.70
C LYS A 289 11.52 -0.53 -11.19
N LYS A 290 11.53 -1.81 -10.82
CA LYS A 290 10.56 -2.79 -11.32
C LYS A 290 9.11 -2.45 -10.95
N ALA A 291 8.85 -2.02 -9.71
CA ALA A 291 7.52 -1.63 -9.27
C ALA A 291 6.94 -0.46 -10.09
N ILE A 292 7.77 0.54 -10.39
CA ILE A 292 7.33 1.70 -11.16
C ILE A 292 7.27 1.40 -12.67
N GLU A 293 8.12 0.53 -13.20
CA GLU A 293 8.01 0.03 -14.58
C GLU A 293 6.73 -0.81 -14.80
N ASP A 294 6.27 -1.52 -13.78
CA ASP A 294 5.00 -2.27 -13.79
C ASP A 294 3.77 -1.38 -13.52
N SER A 295 3.98 -0.09 -13.21
CA SER A 295 2.94 0.90 -13.00
C SER A 295 2.77 1.74 -14.27
N ASP A 296 1.61 1.62 -14.91
CA ASP A 296 1.28 2.43 -16.09
C ASP A 296 0.52 3.70 -15.67
N PRO A 297 1.09 4.90 -15.84
CA PRO A 297 0.40 6.15 -15.54
C PRO A 297 -0.96 6.31 -16.23
N GLN A 298 -1.17 5.70 -17.41
CA GLN A 298 -2.44 5.72 -18.12
C GLN A 298 -3.49 4.80 -17.47
N LYS A 299 -3.06 3.88 -16.61
CA LYS A 299 -3.90 2.93 -15.88
C LYS A 299 -4.10 3.32 -14.41
N ALA A 300 -3.99 4.62 -14.10
CA ALA A 300 -4.17 5.12 -12.74
C ALA A 300 -5.54 4.80 -12.10
N LEU A 301 -6.51 4.43 -12.92
CA LEU A 301 -7.87 4.06 -12.50
C LEU A 301 -8.14 2.55 -12.63
N LEU A 302 -7.10 1.73 -12.88
CA LEU A 302 -7.23 0.28 -13.02
C LEU A 302 -7.74 -0.36 -11.72
N GLY A 303 -8.80 -1.14 -11.84
CA GLY A 303 -9.38 -1.89 -10.72
C GLY A 303 -10.07 -1.04 -9.65
N VAL A 304 -10.32 0.24 -9.92
CA VAL A 304 -11.02 1.17 -9.00
C VAL A 304 -12.43 0.69 -8.71
N ARG A 305 -12.78 0.57 -7.43
CA ARG A 305 -14.07 0.09 -6.96
C ARG A 305 -14.67 0.95 -5.83
N ILE A 306 -14.03 2.07 -5.52
CA ILE A 306 -14.50 3.08 -4.56
C ILE A 306 -14.53 4.45 -5.24
N PRO A 307 -15.21 5.47 -4.70
CA PRO A 307 -15.20 6.80 -5.29
C PRO A 307 -13.78 7.36 -5.45
N VAL A 308 -13.48 7.91 -6.62
CA VAL A 308 -12.22 8.62 -6.88
C VAL A 308 -12.24 9.97 -6.19
N HIS A 309 -11.10 10.42 -5.65
CA HIS A 309 -10.98 11.74 -5.07
C HIS A 309 -11.23 12.82 -6.14
N PRO A 310 -12.09 13.84 -5.89
CA PRO A 310 -12.45 14.84 -6.92
C PRO A 310 -11.22 15.54 -7.51
N GLY A 311 -10.23 15.89 -6.69
CA GLY A 311 -8.98 16.49 -7.16
C GLY A 311 -8.18 15.58 -8.08
N ALA A 312 -8.07 14.28 -7.76
CA ALA A 312 -7.43 13.30 -8.62
C ALA A 312 -8.20 13.13 -9.94
N MET A 313 -9.53 13.03 -9.88
CA MET A 313 -10.37 12.91 -11.07
C MET A 313 -10.22 14.11 -12.00
N ARG A 314 -10.06 15.34 -11.46
CA ARG A 314 -9.78 16.54 -12.25
C ARG A 314 -8.48 16.38 -13.05
N TYR A 315 -7.40 15.96 -12.43
CA TYR A 315 -6.12 15.70 -13.11
C TYR A 315 -6.26 14.61 -14.18
N TYR A 316 -6.93 13.50 -13.89
CA TYR A 316 -7.11 12.41 -14.84
C TYR A 316 -7.90 12.82 -16.08
N LYS A 317 -8.97 13.60 -15.91
CA LYS A 317 -9.74 14.18 -17.03
C LYS A 317 -8.87 15.06 -17.91
N GLU A 318 -8.03 15.93 -17.34
CA GLU A 318 -7.10 16.79 -18.07
C GLU A 318 -6.07 15.97 -18.88
N LYS A 319 -5.68 14.79 -18.39
CA LYS A 319 -4.73 13.88 -19.06
C LYS A 319 -5.41 12.85 -19.98
N GLY A 320 -6.73 12.85 -20.08
CA GLY A 320 -7.48 11.90 -20.90
C GLY A 320 -7.49 10.48 -20.35
N ILE A 321 -7.13 10.28 -19.05
CA ILE A 321 -7.14 8.99 -18.38
C ILE A 321 -8.60 8.64 -18.04
N LYS A 322 -9.05 7.47 -18.50
CA LYS A 322 -10.43 7.00 -18.33
C LYS A 322 -10.50 5.86 -17.32
N MET A 323 -11.68 5.68 -16.73
CA MET A 323 -12.03 4.45 -16.03
C MET A 323 -12.26 3.36 -17.08
N ASP A 324 -11.65 2.17 -16.86
CA ASP A 324 -11.89 0.97 -17.68
C ASP A 324 -13.31 0.42 -17.43
#